data_fc41654f3f001c27db741f9e95cfc930
#
_entry.id   fc41654f3f001c27db741f9e95cfc930
#
_cell.length_a   1.000
_cell.length_b   1.000
_cell.length_c   1.000
_cell.angle_alpha   90.00
_cell.angle_beta   90.00
_cell.angle_gamma   90.00
#
_symmetry.space_group_name_H-M   'P 1'
#
loop_
_entity.id
_entity.type
_entity.pdbx_description
1 polymer ?
#
loop_
_entity_poly.entity_id
_entity_poly.type
_entity_poly.pdbx_seq_one_letter_code
_entity_poly.pdbx_strand_id
1 'polypeptide(L)'
;DEDYPEVESFNFLKGRNFSFVEMNLGKQVCILGNDIALKLFGEELGGIGKNIIMDGRRYQVIGIFESKGSSMLTSDNFALIPMANCRQFYENSMTSYVIGVKVAQQEQMETAVSDALGTMRLARKLNPRDENNFDVMKSDSVSELLMENMSYATMGGFIIGLVTLFGAAVGLMNIMLVSVTERTREIGTLKALGARGSDVLKQFLFEAIIICQIGRAS
;
A
#
# COMPACT_ATOMS: atom_id res chain seq x y z
N ASP A 1 -9.05 -1.30 23.96
CA ASP A 1 -9.42 -2.68 24.20
C ASP A 1 -8.19 -3.58 24.10
N GLU A 2 -8.16 -4.70 24.85
CA GLU A 2 -6.98 -5.59 24.87
C GLU A 2 -6.76 -6.29 23.53
N ASP A 3 -7.84 -6.52 22.77
CA ASP A 3 -7.80 -7.18 21.47
C ASP A 3 -7.42 -6.23 20.31
N TYR A 4 -7.40 -4.93 20.55
CA TYR A 4 -7.13 -3.95 19.51
C TYR A 4 -5.80 -4.19 18.76
N PRO A 5 -4.67 -4.50 19.42
CA PRO A 5 -3.43 -4.77 18.70
C PRO A 5 -3.51 -6.02 17.81
N GLU A 6 -4.29 -7.02 18.21
CA GLU A 6 -4.48 -8.24 17.42
C GLU A 6 -5.38 -7.98 16.21
N VAL A 7 -6.50 -7.26 16.41
CA VAL A 7 -7.44 -6.90 15.33
C VAL A 7 -6.73 -6.09 14.26
N GLU A 8 -5.95 -5.10 14.67
CA GLU A 8 -5.18 -4.24 13.79
C GLU A 8 -3.85 -4.86 13.32
N SER A 9 -3.55 -6.10 13.75
CA SER A 9 -2.29 -6.80 13.42
C SER A 9 -1.03 -6.00 13.78
N PHE A 10 -1.00 -5.39 14.96
CA PHE A 10 0.19 -4.77 15.52
C PHE A 10 1.07 -5.79 16.23
N ASN A 11 2.34 -5.84 15.86
CA ASN A 11 3.35 -6.61 16.55
C ASN A 11 4.05 -5.75 17.60
N PHE A 12 4.46 -6.37 18.70
CA PHE A 12 5.26 -5.69 19.71
C PHE A 12 6.75 -5.83 19.40
N LEU A 13 7.44 -4.71 19.28
CA LEU A 13 8.90 -4.68 19.20
C LEU A 13 9.53 -4.96 20.56
N LYS A 14 8.99 -4.33 21.62
CA LYS A 14 9.40 -4.52 23.00
C LYS A 14 8.21 -4.36 23.94
N GLY A 15 8.25 -5.06 25.09
CA GLY A 15 7.24 -4.93 26.12
C GLY A 15 6.08 -5.89 25.96
N ARG A 16 4.90 -5.47 26.38
CA ARG A 16 3.69 -6.29 26.43
C ARG A 16 2.42 -5.46 26.18
N ASN A 17 1.34 -6.17 25.90
CA ASN A 17 0.00 -5.60 25.85
C ASN A 17 -0.53 -5.22 27.26
N PHE A 18 -1.62 -4.49 27.27
CA PHE A 18 -2.36 -4.20 28.49
C PHE A 18 -2.84 -5.50 29.15
N SER A 19 -2.79 -5.53 30.47
CA SER A 19 -3.48 -6.60 31.21
C SER A 19 -4.96 -6.22 31.44
N PHE A 20 -5.81 -7.23 31.60
CA PHE A 20 -7.23 -7.05 31.92
C PHE A 20 -7.45 -6.11 33.10
N VAL A 21 -6.62 -6.20 34.14
CA VAL A 21 -6.69 -5.32 35.32
C VAL A 21 -6.34 -3.87 34.97
N GLU A 22 -5.34 -3.64 34.16
CA GLU A 22 -4.91 -2.30 33.71
C GLU A 22 -5.98 -1.64 32.84
N MET A 23 -6.64 -2.43 31.99
CA MET A 23 -7.73 -1.96 31.15
C MET A 23 -8.96 -1.54 31.98
N ASN A 24 -9.42 -2.41 32.88
CA ASN A 24 -10.65 -2.16 33.66
C ASN A 24 -10.48 -1.09 34.73
N LEU A 25 -9.30 -1.02 35.36
CA LEU A 25 -9.04 -0.02 36.40
C LEU A 25 -8.57 1.33 35.78
N GLY A 26 -8.40 1.43 34.48
CA GLY A 26 -7.95 2.65 33.83
C GLY A 26 -6.57 3.11 34.33
N LYS A 27 -5.62 2.17 34.52
CA LYS A 27 -4.30 2.54 34.97
C LYS A 27 -3.62 3.49 33.99
N GLN A 28 -2.76 4.35 34.52
CA GLN A 28 -1.97 5.29 33.73
C GLN A 28 -0.77 4.59 33.09
N VAL A 29 -1.04 3.72 32.14
CA VAL A 29 -0.06 2.99 31.31
C VAL A 29 -0.32 3.29 29.85
N CYS A 30 0.74 3.22 29.03
CA CYS A 30 0.60 3.45 27.60
C CYS A 30 1.48 2.52 26.78
N ILE A 31 1.07 2.29 25.53
CA ILE A 31 1.84 1.62 24.50
C ILE A 31 2.10 2.64 23.39
N LEU A 32 3.32 2.74 22.93
CA LEU A 32 3.74 3.73 21.94
C LEU A 32 3.92 3.11 20.57
N GLY A 33 3.56 3.86 19.55
CA GLY A 33 3.99 3.61 18.19
C GLY A 33 5.49 3.84 18.04
N ASN A 34 6.11 3.20 17.06
CA ASN A 34 7.56 3.21 16.86
C ASN A 34 8.11 4.63 16.71
N ASP A 35 7.47 5.47 15.91
CA ASP A 35 7.95 6.82 15.61
C ASP A 35 8.01 7.72 16.86
N ILE A 36 7.01 7.61 17.73
CA ILE A 36 7.01 8.34 19.01
C ILE A 36 8.12 7.79 19.92
N ALA A 37 8.26 6.48 19.99
CA ALA A 37 9.28 5.86 20.83
C ALA A 37 10.69 6.25 20.38
N LEU A 38 10.96 6.28 19.07
CA LEU A 38 12.23 6.75 18.51
C LEU A 38 12.50 8.23 18.82
N LYS A 39 11.49 9.09 18.68
CA LYS A 39 11.62 10.54 18.96
C LYS A 39 11.91 10.81 20.46
N LEU A 40 11.29 10.03 21.36
CA LEU A 40 11.43 10.25 22.81
C LEU A 40 12.65 9.58 23.42
N PHE A 41 13.04 8.42 22.91
CA PHE A 41 14.05 7.55 23.57
C PHE A 41 15.26 7.22 22.69
N GLY A 42 15.26 7.64 21.42
CA GLY A 42 16.30 7.33 20.46
C GLY A 42 16.27 5.87 19.96
N GLU A 43 17.29 5.49 19.21
CA GLU A 43 17.38 4.17 18.54
C GLU A 43 17.45 2.98 19.50
N GLU A 44 17.93 3.17 20.72
CA GLU A 44 18.02 2.08 21.71
C GLU A 44 16.67 1.63 22.24
N LEU A 45 15.58 2.39 21.96
CA LEU A 45 14.19 2.09 22.38
C LEU A 45 14.10 1.64 23.85
N GLY A 46 14.92 2.24 24.69
CA GLY A 46 15.01 1.97 26.14
C GLY A 46 13.91 2.65 26.95
N GLY A 47 12.70 2.79 26.37
CA GLY A 47 11.57 3.53 26.97
C GLY A 47 10.69 2.73 27.90
N ILE A 48 10.76 1.39 27.90
CA ILE A 48 9.89 0.55 28.75
C ILE A 48 10.16 0.82 30.24
N GLY A 49 9.06 1.00 30.98
CA GLY A 49 9.07 1.33 32.41
C GLY A 49 9.30 2.82 32.71
N LYS A 50 9.68 3.63 31.72
CA LYS A 50 9.81 5.08 31.90
C LYS A 50 8.44 5.76 31.87
N ASN A 51 8.36 6.92 32.50
CA ASN A 51 7.16 7.74 32.51
C ASN A 51 7.25 8.82 31.44
N ILE A 52 6.19 9.00 30.69
CA ILE A 52 5.99 10.13 29.76
C ILE A 52 4.83 10.99 30.25
N ILE A 53 4.79 12.23 29.80
CA ILE A 53 3.69 13.14 30.11
C ILE A 53 2.88 13.39 28.83
N MET A 54 1.60 13.03 28.87
CA MET A 54 0.62 13.32 27.84
C MET A 54 -0.52 14.15 28.46
N ASP A 55 -0.82 15.29 27.90
CA ASP A 55 -1.84 16.21 28.39
C ASP A 55 -1.75 16.52 29.91
N GLY A 56 -0.53 16.71 30.39
CA GLY A 56 -0.26 17.01 31.80
C GLY A 56 -0.35 15.79 32.75
N ARG A 57 -0.57 14.58 32.26
CA ARG A 57 -0.68 13.33 33.02
C ARG A 57 0.50 12.42 32.77
N ARG A 58 0.91 11.70 33.81
CA ARG A 58 2.02 10.76 33.73
C ARG A 58 1.51 9.38 33.31
N TYR A 59 2.09 8.82 32.26
CA TYR A 59 1.83 7.46 31.79
C TYR A 59 3.11 6.67 31.79
N GLN A 60 3.08 5.45 32.32
CA GLN A 60 4.18 4.53 32.24
C GLN A 60 4.15 3.75 30.93
N VAL A 61 5.24 3.75 30.19
CA VAL A 61 5.37 3.00 28.94
C VAL A 61 5.56 1.52 29.25
N ILE A 62 4.63 0.68 28.79
CA ILE A 62 4.64 -0.78 28.98
C ILE A 62 4.97 -1.56 27.72
N GLY A 63 4.81 -0.95 26.55
CA GLY A 63 5.07 -1.58 25.26
C GLY A 63 5.39 -0.56 24.18
N ILE A 64 6.06 -1.04 23.15
CA ILE A 64 6.38 -0.30 21.92
C ILE A 64 6.04 -1.22 20.75
N PHE A 65 5.26 -0.71 19.80
CA PHE A 65 4.93 -1.45 18.59
C PHE A 65 6.08 -1.49 17.60
N GLU A 66 6.13 -2.55 16.82
CA GLU A 66 7.00 -2.63 15.65
C GLU A 66 6.49 -1.66 14.57
N SER A 67 7.42 -1.06 13.83
CA SER A 67 7.05 -0.18 12.72
C SER A 67 6.36 -0.97 11.61
N LYS A 68 5.18 -0.52 11.20
CA LYS A 68 4.48 -1.04 10.01
C LYS A 68 4.96 -0.41 8.71
N GLY A 69 5.97 0.45 8.79
CA GLY A 69 6.47 1.24 7.68
C GLY A 69 5.70 2.55 7.51
N SER A 70 6.42 3.57 7.10
CA SER A 70 5.86 4.91 6.81
C SER A 70 5.09 4.86 5.49
N SER A 71 3.94 4.22 5.49
CA SER A 71 2.97 4.30 4.39
C SER A 71 2.02 5.48 4.67
N MET A 72 1.51 6.08 3.62
CA MET A 72 0.54 7.19 3.69
C MET A 72 -0.72 6.84 4.51
N LEU A 73 -0.94 5.55 4.79
CA LEU A 73 -2.11 4.98 5.44
C LEU A 73 -1.87 4.49 6.87
N THR A 74 -0.61 4.28 7.27
CA THR A 74 -0.25 3.84 8.62
C THR A 74 0.76 4.82 9.21
N SER A 75 0.31 5.58 10.19
CA SER A 75 1.19 6.43 10.98
C SER A 75 1.57 5.70 12.23
N ASP A 76 2.88 5.48 12.46
CA ASP A 76 3.40 4.94 13.72
C ASP A 76 3.48 6.03 14.82
N ASN A 77 2.81 7.17 14.58
CA ASN A 77 2.84 8.36 15.44
C ASN A 77 1.57 8.42 16.34
N PHE A 78 1.35 7.39 17.13
CA PHE A 78 0.24 7.33 18.08
C PHE A 78 0.66 6.72 19.42
N ALA A 79 -0.15 6.94 20.46
CA ALA A 79 -0.02 6.30 21.75
C ALA A 79 -1.37 5.68 22.14
N LEU A 80 -1.36 4.43 22.55
CA LEU A 80 -2.53 3.74 23.06
C LEU A 80 -2.58 3.86 24.58
N ILE A 81 -3.76 4.12 25.11
CA ILE A 81 -4.07 4.13 26.55
C ILE A 81 -5.28 3.25 26.81
N PRO A 82 -5.47 2.73 28.05
CA PRO A 82 -6.67 1.96 28.41
C PRO A 82 -7.95 2.74 28.17
N MET A 83 -8.98 2.09 27.62
CA MET A 83 -10.27 2.69 27.31
C MET A 83 -10.92 3.32 28.56
N ALA A 84 -10.83 2.66 29.73
CA ALA A 84 -11.38 3.20 30.96
C ALA A 84 -10.69 4.50 31.38
N ASN A 85 -9.36 4.61 31.15
CA ASN A 85 -8.63 5.85 31.37
C ASN A 85 -9.07 6.94 30.39
N CYS A 86 -9.24 6.58 29.11
CA CYS A 86 -9.72 7.49 28.08
C CYS A 86 -11.10 8.06 28.44
N ARG A 87 -12.04 7.22 28.84
CA ARG A 87 -13.39 7.65 29.28
C ARG A 87 -13.33 8.58 30.48
N GLN A 88 -12.51 8.27 31.47
CA GLN A 88 -12.43 9.05 32.68
C GLN A 88 -11.93 10.49 32.46
N PHE A 89 -11.05 10.70 31.49
CA PHE A 89 -10.32 11.95 31.37
C PHE A 89 -10.53 12.71 30.06
N TYR A 90 -10.96 12.03 29.00
CA TYR A 90 -11.08 12.58 27.66
C TYR A 90 -12.51 12.48 27.08
N GLU A 91 -13.46 11.91 27.83
CA GLU A 91 -14.84 11.78 27.37
C GLU A 91 -15.53 13.15 27.33
N ASN A 92 -15.63 13.71 26.14
CA ASN A 92 -16.40 14.89 25.82
C ASN A 92 -17.62 14.48 24.98
N SER A 93 -18.62 15.39 24.90
CA SER A 93 -19.86 15.16 24.15
C SER A 93 -19.68 14.90 22.64
N MET A 94 -18.46 15.04 22.11
CA MET A 94 -18.10 14.78 20.69
C MET A 94 -17.24 13.53 20.51
N THR A 95 -17.13 12.66 21.51
CA THR A 95 -16.33 11.45 21.40
C THR A 95 -16.99 10.46 20.44
N SER A 96 -16.32 10.12 19.34
CA SER A 96 -16.71 9.04 18.45
C SER A 96 -15.91 7.78 18.75
N TYR A 97 -16.53 6.62 18.53
CA TYR A 97 -15.89 5.33 18.73
C TYR A 97 -15.71 4.63 17.39
N VAL A 98 -14.55 4.02 17.20
CA VAL A 98 -14.29 3.12 16.08
C VAL A 98 -14.27 1.71 16.65
N ILE A 99 -15.03 0.82 16.03
CA ILE A 99 -15.10 -0.60 16.40
C ILE A 99 -14.40 -1.38 15.29
N GLY A 100 -13.23 -1.95 15.59
CA GLY A 100 -12.54 -2.86 14.69
C GLY A 100 -13.12 -4.26 14.78
N VAL A 101 -13.43 -4.86 13.65
CA VAL A 101 -13.91 -6.25 13.54
C VAL A 101 -13.00 -7.03 12.62
N LYS A 102 -12.44 -8.14 13.11
CA LYS A 102 -11.60 -9.04 12.33
C LYS A 102 -12.42 -10.25 11.90
N VAL A 103 -12.43 -10.53 10.62
CA VAL A 103 -13.10 -11.69 10.03
C VAL A 103 -12.08 -12.81 9.84
N ALA A 104 -12.44 -14.05 10.16
CA ALA A 104 -11.54 -15.19 10.08
C ALA A 104 -11.21 -15.58 8.62
N GLN A 105 -12.16 -15.39 7.71
CA GLN A 105 -12.04 -15.73 6.29
C GLN A 105 -12.55 -14.60 5.42
N GLN A 106 -11.81 -14.23 4.41
CA GLN A 106 -12.15 -13.12 3.50
C GLN A 106 -13.49 -13.33 2.77
N GLU A 107 -13.84 -14.57 2.47
CA GLU A 107 -15.11 -14.95 1.83
C GLU A 107 -16.34 -14.59 2.67
N GLN A 108 -16.18 -14.45 3.99
CA GLN A 108 -17.25 -14.09 4.92
C GLN A 108 -17.38 -12.58 5.14
N MET A 109 -16.55 -11.76 4.49
CA MET A 109 -16.51 -10.31 4.69
C MET A 109 -17.86 -9.64 4.42
N GLU A 110 -18.51 -9.98 3.31
CA GLU A 110 -19.83 -9.42 2.96
C GLU A 110 -20.91 -9.77 3.98
N THR A 111 -20.90 -11.01 4.46
CA THR A 111 -21.82 -11.45 5.50
C THR A 111 -21.54 -10.72 6.81
N ALA A 112 -20.28 -10.61 7.20
CA ALA A 112 -19.87 -9.90 8.41
C ALA A 112 -20.26 -8.41 8.39
N VAL A 113 -20.10 -7.75 7.23
CA VAL A 113 -20.55 -6.35 7.05
C VAL A 113 -22.06 -6.22 7.20
N SER A 114 -22.83 -7.14 6.60
CA SER A 114 -24.30 -7.14 6.73
C SER A 114 -24.74 -7.35 8.17
N ASP A 115 -24.11 -8.29 8.87
CA ASP A 115 -24.40 -8.58 10.29
C ASP A 115 -24.01 -7.41 11.21
N ALA A 116 -22.86 -6.79 10.94
CA ALA A 116 -22.43 -5.60 11.66
C ALA A 116 -23.41 -4.43 11.47
N LEU A 117 -23.86 -4.18 10.25
CA LEU A 117 -24.88 -3.18 9.95
C LEU A 117 -26.18 -3.46 10.72
N GLY A 118 -26.66 -4.70 10.68
CA GLY A 118 -27.87 -5.11 11.39
C GLY A 118 -27.74 -4.91 12.91
N THR A 119 -26.65 -5.40 13.48
CA THR A 119 -26.36 -5.30 14.92
C THR A 119 -26.22 -3.85 15.38
N MET A 120 -25.51 -3.01 14.61
CA MET A 120 -25.35 -1.59 14.94
C MET A 120 -26.67 -0.82 14.84
N ARG A 121 -27.52 -1.11 13.85
CA ARG A 121 -28.86 -0.51 13.77
C ARG A 121 -29.73 -0.87 14.99
N LEU A 122 -29.66 -2.13 15.44
CA LEU A 122 -30.35 -2.58 16.65
C LEU A 122 -29.80 -1.90 17.90
N ALA A 123 -28.48 -1.84 18.06
CA ALA A 123 -27.83 -1.21 19.22
C ALA A 123 -28.17 0.28 19.32
N ARG A 124 -28.26 0.97 18.17
CA ARG A 124 -28.64 2.39 18.08
C ARG A 124 -30.14 2.64 18.04
N LYS A 125 -30.95 1.59 18.06
CA LYS A 125 -32.43 1.65 18.05
C LYS A 125 -32.96 2.46 16.84
N LEU A 126 -32.34 2.31 15.69
CA LEU A 126 -32.77 2.98 14.46
C LEU A 126 -34.01 2.30 13.89
N ASN A 127 -34.97 3.11 13.42
CA ASN A 127 -36.11 2.55 12.68
C ASN A 127 -35.68 2.02 11.31
N PRO A 128 -36.41 1.07 10.72
CA PRO A 128 -36.07 0.53 9.39
C PRO A 128 -36.00 1.58 8.26
N ARG A 129 -36.66 2.72 8.43
CA ARG A 129 -36.71 3.81 7.44
C ARG A 129 -35.68 4.90 7.67
N ASP A 130 -34.99 4.89 8.83
CA ASP A 130 -34.02 5.90 9.16
C ASP A 130 -32.68 5.59 8.47
N GLU A 131 -31.98 6.63 8.05
CA GLU A 131 -30.61 6.50 7.55
C GLU A 131 -29.64 6.09 8.67
N ASN A 132 -28.54 5.44 8.28
CA ASN A 132 -27.53 5.06 9.25
C ASN A 132 -26.81 6.32 9.77
N ASN A 133 -26.69 6.43 11.08
CA ASN A 133 -25.91 7.48 11.75
C ASN A 133 -24.49 7.00 12.14
N PHE A 134 -24.02 5.97 11.47
CA PHE A 134 -22.69 5.38 11.59
C PHE A 134 -22.24 4.92 10.19
N ASP A 135 -20.93 4.79 10.02
CA ASP A 135 -20.33 4.32 8.79
C ASP A 135 -19.64 2.96 9.02
N VAL A 136 -19.60 2.13 7.99
CA VAL A 136 -18.91 0.83 7.99
C VAL A 136 -17.89 0.85 6.87
N MET A 137 -16.61 0.88 7.24
CA MET A 137 -15.51 0.90 6.30
C MET A 137 -14.87 -0.50 6.22
N LYS A 138 -14.68 -1.01 5.02
CA LYS A 138 -13.89 -2.22 4.78
C LYS A 138 -12.42 -1.85 4.62
N SER A 139 -11.52 -2.61 5.22
CA SER A 139 -10.08 -2.42 5.03
C SER A 139 -9.65 -2.60 3.57
N ASP A 140 -10.34 -3.49 2.84
CA ASP A 140 -10.05 -3.78 1.43
C ASP A 140 -10.43 -2.65 0.47
N SER A 141 -11.36 -1.75 0.87
CA SER A 141 -11.80 -0.64 0.00
C SER A 141 -10.64 0.30 -0.36
N VAL A 142 -9.68 0.48 0.52
CA VAL A 142 -8.48 1.28 0.26
C VAL A 142 -7.57 0.57 -0.75
N SER A 143 -7.43 -0.74 -0.63
CA SER A 143 -6.64 -1.56 -1.55
C SER A 143 -7.27 -1.59 -2.95
N GLU A 144 -8.59 -1.67 -3.04
CA GLU A 144 -9.33 -1.60 -4.31
C GLU A 144 -9.15 -0.23 -4.99
N LEU A 145 -9.28 0.87 -4.25
CA LEU A 145 -9.04 2.22 -4.77
C LEU A 145 -7.59 2.40 -5.25
N LEU A 146 -6.61 1.83 -4.55
CA LEU A 146 -5.21 1.86 -4.97
C LEU A 146 -5.01 1.03 -6.24
N MET A 147 -5.60 -0.16 -6.34
CA MET A 147 -5.50 -1.00 -7.52
C MET A 147 -6.15 -0.35 -8.74
N GLU A 148 -7.28 0.30 -8.59
CA GLU A 148 -7.94 1.04 -9.67
C GLU A 148 -7.06 2.19 -10.18
N ASN A 149 -6.49 2.99 -9.28
CA ASN A 149 -5.56 4.05 -9.64
C ASN A 149 -4.28 3.53 -10.29
N MET A 150 -3.74 2.40 -9.85
CA MET A 150 -2.58 1.74 -10.47
C MET A 150 -2.91 1.23 -11.87
N SER A 151 -4.12 0.80 -12.15
CA SER A 151 -4.57 0.40 -13.48
C SER A 151 -4.47 1.56 -14.48
N TYR A 152 -4.91 2.76 -14.11
CA TYR A 152 -4.76 3.95 -14.94
C TYR A 152 -3.28 4.32 -15.19
N ALA A 153 -2.43 4.22 -14.16
CA ALA A 153 -1.01 4.47 -14.30
C ALA A 153 -0.33 3.46 -15.26
N THR A 154 -0.69 2.19 -15.14
CA THR A 154 -0.19 1.12 -16.01
C THR A 154 -0.63 1.33 -17.47
N MET A 155 -1.90 1.70 -17.67
CA MET A 155 -2.42 2.01 -19.01
C MET A 155 -1.73 3.23 -19.62
N GLY A 156 -1.49 4.28 -18.85
CA GLY A 156 -0.72 5.46 -19.27
C GLY A 156 0.71 5.09 -19.66
N GLY A 157 1.39 4.28 -18.84
CA GLY A 157 2.74 3.77 -19.12
C GLY A 157 2.79 2.93 -20.39
N PHE A 158 1.78 2.10 -20.64
CA PHE A 158 1.68 1.31 -21.86
C PHE A 158 1.55 2.20 -23.12
N ILE A 159 0.71 3.24 -23.07
CA ILE A 159 0.54 4.18 -24.18
C ILE A 159 1.86 4.91 -24.48
N ILE A 160 2.56 5.41 -23.46
CA ILE A 160 3.85 6.07 -23.61
C ILE A 160 4.89 5.11 -24.19
N GLY A 161 4.92 3.87 -23.69
CA GLY A 161 5.80 2.82 -24.21
C GLY A 161 5.55 2.51 -25.69
N LEU A 162 4.29 2.49 -26.09
CA LEU A 162 3.90 2.26 -27.49
C LEU A 162 4.31 3.42 -28.40
N VAL A 163 4.12 4.67 -27.97
CA VAL A 163 4.54 5.86 -28.72
C VAL A 163 6.07 5.90 -28.88
N THR A 164 6.82 5.60 -27.83
CA THR A 164 8.28 5.54 -27.90
C THR A 164 8.78 4.42 -28.80
N LEU A 165 8.10 3.27 -28.79
CA LEU A 165 8.42 2.16 -29.68
C LEU A 165 8.22 2.54 -31.16
N PHE A 166 7.12 3.23 -31.49
CA PHE A 166 6.89 3.74 -32.82
C PHE A 166 7.94 4.77 -33.24
N GLY A 167 8.32 5.69 -32.35
CA GLY A 167 9.40 6.66 -32.63
C GLY A 167 10.72 5.98 -32.92
N ALA A 168 11.08 4.98 -32.12
CA ALA A 168 12.29 4.18 -32.35
C ALA A 168 12.24 3.40 -33.69
N ALA A 169 11.07 2.83 -34.02
CA ALA A 169 10.87 2.13 -35.29
C ALA A 169 11.07 3.04 -36.51
N VAL A 170 10.56 4.28 -36.46
CA VAL A 170 10.76 5.29 -37.51
C VAL A 170 12.25 5.66 -37.66
N GLY A 171 12.93 5.82 -36.51
CA GLY A 171 14.39 6.07 -36.51
C GLY A 171 15.18 4.94 -37.17
N LEU A 172 14.88 3.69 -36.80
CA LEU A 172 15.50 2.52 -37.43
C LEU A 172 15.19 2.41 -38.93
N MET A 173 13.95 2.70 -39.32
CA MET A 173 13.53 2.70 -40.71
C MET A 173 14.36 3.68 -41.54
N ASN A 174 14.60 4.90 -41.04
CA ASN A 174 15.42 5.89 -41.73
C ASN A 174 16.86 5.42 -41.93
N ILE A 175 17.49 4.82 -40.90
CA ILE A 175 18.85 4.27 -41.00
C ILE A 175 18.89 3.14 -42.02
N MET A 176 17.88 2.25 -41.97
CA MET A 176 17.84 1.12 -42.91
C MET A 176 17.56 1.56 -44.34
N LEU A 177 16.78 2.59 -44.59
CA LEU A 177 16.56 3.15 -45.93
C LEU A 177 17.87 3.69 -46.49
N VAL A 178 18.68 4.40 -45.73
CA VAL A 178 20.01 4.88 -46.17
C VAL A 178 20.91 3.70 -46.46
N SER A 179 20.99 2.70 -45.58
CA SER A 179 21.81 1.50 -45.78
C SER A 179 21.42 0.73 -47.04
N VAL A 180 20.12 0.57 -47.33
CA VAL A 180 19.62 -0.08 -48.55
C VAL A 180 19.97 0.72 -49.81
N THR A 181 19.89 2.06 -49.78
CA THR A 181 20.23 2.91 -50.91
C THR A 181 21.73 2.86 -51.24
N GLU A 182 22.59 2.85 -50.23
CA GLU A 182 24.04 2.70 -50.39
C GLU A 182 24.43 1.34 -51.01
N ARG A 183 23.73 0.26 -50.63
CA ARG A 183 24.00 -1.12 -51.11
C ARG A 183 23.13 -1.53 -52.32
N THR A 184 22.49 -0.59 -53.01
CA THR A 184 21.60 -0.88 -54.16
C THR A 184 22.29 -1.70 -55.24
N ARG A 185 23.59 -1.46 -55.48
CA ARG A 185 24.38 -2.20 -56.47
C ARG A 185 24.58 -3.67 -56.10
N GLU A 186 24.82 -3.98 -54.81
CA GLU A 186 24.94 -5.34 -54.29
C GLU A 186 23.61 -6.10 -54.38
N ILE A 187 22.51 -5.43 -54.03
CA ILE A 187 21.17 -5.98 -54.17
C ILE A 187 20.84 -6.29 -55.64
N GLY A 188 21.28 -5.40 -56.58
CA GLY A 188 21.13 -5.60 -58.02
C GLY A 188 21.88 -6.84 -58.51
N THR A 189 23.11 -7.06 -58.05
CA THR A 189 23.88 -8.26 -58.41
C THR A 189 23.30 -9.55 -57.86
N LEU A 190 22.82 -9.55 -56.60
CA LEU A 190 22.13 -10.69 -56.02
C LEU A 190 20.85 -11.06 -56.79
N LYS A 191 20.06 -10.06 -57.20
CA LYS A 191 18.87 -10.28 -58.03
C LYS A 191 19.22 -10.80 -59.42
N ALA A 192 20.32 -10.32 -60.04
CA ALA A 192 20.79 -10.82 -61.33
C ALA A 192 21.24 -12.28 -61.26
N LEU A 193 21.73 -12.73 -60.09
CA LEU A 193 22.11 -14.12 -59.82
C LEU A 193 20.87 -15.00 -59.43
N GLY A 194 19.66 -14.45 -59.44
CA GLY A 194 18.41 -15.18 -59.23
C GLY A 194 17.89 -15.21 -57.77
N ALA A 195 18.42 -14.38 -56.87
CA ALA A 195 17.93 -14.27 -55.51
C ALA A 195 16.48 -13.76 -55.48
N ARG A 196 15.64 -14.40 -54.70
CA ARG A 196 14.25 -13.97 -54.49
C ARG A 196 14.20 -12.73 -53.60
N GLY A 197 13.24 -11.82 -53.86
CA GLY A 197 13.05 -10.61 -53.03
C GLY A 197 12.85 -10.90 -51.54
N SER A 198 12.25 -12.06 -51.21
CA SER A 198 12.07 -12.53 -49.82
C SER A 198 13.40 -12.85 -49.11
N ASP A 199 14.41 -13.32 -49.85
CA ASP A 199 15.68 -13.71 -49.27
C ASP A 199 16.53 -12.47 -48.94
N VAL A 200 16.48 -11.47 -49.83
CA VAL A 200 17.06 -10.15 -49.59
C VAL A 200 16.40 -9.48 -48.36
N LEU A 201 15.07 -9.53 -48.27
CA LEU A 201 14.36 -8.96 -47.13
C LEU A 201 14.72 -9.63 -45.78
N LYS A 202 14.85 -10.96 -45.78
CA LYS A 202 15.28 -11.71 -44.59
C LYS A 202 16.68 -11.35 -44.15
N GLN A 203 17.60 -11.16 -45.09
CA GLN A 203 18.97 -10.78 -44.81
C GLN A 203 19.02 -9.42 -44.10
N PHE A 204 18.32 -8.40 -44.61
CA PHE A 204 18.27 -7.09 -43.99
C PHE A 204 17.55 -7.11 -42.64
N LEU A 205 16.51 -7.93 -42.50
CA LEU A 205 15.83 -8.09 -41.20
C LEU A 205 16.74 -8.71 -40.13
N PHE A 206 17.55 -9.72 -40.52
CA PHE A 206 18.51 -10.33 -39.61
C PHE A 206 19.62 -9.34 -39.23
N GLU A 207 20.12 -8.54 -40.16
CA GLU A 207 21.11 -7.51 -39.90
C GLU A 207 20.58 -6.46 -38.91
N ALA A 208 19.32 -6.01 -39.08
CA ALA A 208 18.67 -5.09 -38.14
C ALA A 208 18.53 -5.67 -36.72
N ILE A 209 18.15 -6.95 -36.60
CA ILE A 209 18.02 -7.64 -35.32
C ILE A 209 19.40 -7.73 -34.63
N ILE A 210 20.44 -8.07 -35.35
CA ILE A 210 21.81 -8.17 -34.81
C ILE A 210 22.30 -6.80 -34.32
N ILE A 211 22.11 -5.74 -35.10
CA ILE A 211 22.49 -4.37 -34.70
C ILE A 211 21.74 -3.95 -33.42
N CYS A 212 20.43 -4.25 -33.30
CA CYS A 212 19.64 -3.97 -32.09
C CYS A 212 20.15 -4.75 -30.88
N GLN A 213 20.60 -5.99 -31.06
CA GLN A 213 21.14 -6.81 -29.97
C GLN A 213 22.50 -6.31 -29.48
N ILE A 214 23.37 -5.90 -30.40
CA ILE A 214 24.70 -5.37 -30.07
C ILE A 214 24.59 -4.01 -29.38
N GLY A 215 23.70 -3.12 -29.86
CA GLY A 215 23.45 -1.82 -29.25
C GLY A 215 22.88 -1.90 -27.82
N ARG A 216 22.31 -3.05 -27.41
CA ARG A 216 21.85 -3.31 -26.06
C ARG A 216 22.97 -3.80 -25.12
N ALA A 217 24.06 -4.29 -25.67
CA ALA A 217 25.17 -4.87 -24.90
C ALA A 217 26.31 -3.88 -24.61
N SER A 218 26.24 -2.66 -25.15
CA SER A 218 27.06 -1.49 -24.84
C SER A 218 26.37 -0.56 -23.85
#